data_18ddb1096668da424cf98ff1ffd1da0c
#
_entry.id   18ddb1096668da424cf98ff1ffd1da0c
#
_cell.length_a   1.000
_cell.length_b   1.000
_cell.length_c   1.000
_cell.angle_alpha   90.00
_cell.angle_beta   90.00
_cell.angle_gamma   90.00
#
_symmetry.space_group_name_H-M   'P 1'
#
loop_
_entity.id
_entity.type
_entity.pdbx_description
1 polymer ?
#
loop_
_entity_poly.entity_id
_entity_poly.type
_entity_poly.pdbx_seq_one_letter_code
_entity_poly.pdbx_strand_id
1 'polypeptide(L)'
;ITITSVFSYTVFYPWFALLMLWFFGLKMGWVPIGKFLTPNKWYDSPFDSDEVFMEMIKYMVIFSLIYFVISLLTREIESLNLRRNIRLGSFFGLIFISNFYWNVGVLSDMRFYAGDIAYHTILPVLTVTVVAFAGTALLTRTTMMEVLKDDYILTARAKGLSQKRIRDRHAARTALLPVVTSFIFTIVTIIDGSVLTETIFSWPGMGQLILDSVLREDIPV
;
A
#
# COMPACT_ATOMS: atom_id res chain seq x y z
N ILE A 1 -1.18 18.41 10.30
CA ILE A 1 -0.45 17.21 9.87
C ILE A 1 0.32 16.60 11.04
N THR A 2 1.07 17.38 11.81
CA THR A 2 1.96 16.84 12.87
C THR A 2 1.21 16.19 14.03
N ILE A 3 0.17 16.82 14.55
CA ILE A 3 -0.62 16.29 15.67
C ILE A 3 -1.32 14.99 15.22
N THR A 4 -1.88 14.99 14.03
CA THR A 4 -2.55 13.81 13.46
C THR A 4 -1.56 12.65 13.23
N SER A 5 -0.35 12.94 12.71
CA SER A 5 0.67 11.90 12.49
C SER A 5 1.20 11.35 13.81
N VAL A 6 1.44 12.20 14.82
CA VAL A 6 1.87 11.73 16.15
C VAL A 6 0.78 10.87 16.80
N PHE A 7 -0.46 11.32 16.76
CA PHE A 7 -1.59 10.53 17.28
C PHE A 7 -1.71 9.18 16.60
N SER A 8 -1.70 9.14 15.26
CA SER A 8 -1.81 7.88 14.52
C SER A 8 -0.60 6.94 14.71
N TYR A 9 0.59 7.49 14.94
CA TYR A 9 1.79 6.70 15.22
C TYR A 9 1.80 6.11 16.64
N THR A 10 1.25 6.84 17.63
CA THR A 10 1.20 6.39 19.03
C THR A 10 0.03 5.48 19.35
N VAL A 11 -0.96 5.38 18.46
CA VAL A 11 -2.11 4.51 18.65
C VAL A 11 -1.68 3.05 18.56
N PHE A 12 -2.08 2.26 19.55
CA PHE A 12 -1.87 0.81 19.55
C PHE A 12 -2.62 0.18 18.38
N TYR A 13 -1.88 -0.38 17.42
CA TYR A 13 -2.41 -0.87 16.15
C TYR A 13 -3.65 -1.77 16.26
N PRO A 14 -3.68 -2.81 17.14
CA PRO A 14 -4.85 -3.67 17.25
C PRO A 14 -6.12 -2.93 17.68
N TRP A 15 -5.99 -1.97 18.58
CA TRP A 15 -7.12 -1.14 19.00
C TRP A 15 -7.64 -0.27 17.84
N PHE A 16 -6.74 0.32 17.08
CA PHE A 16 -7.11 1.12 15.91
C PHE A 16 -7.80 0.28 14.84
N ALA A 17 -7.30 -0.93 14.57
CA ALA A 17 -7.88 -1.86 13.61
C ALA A 17 -9.31 -2.29 14.02
N LEU A 18 -9.52 -2.60 15.31
CA LEU A 18 -10.86 -2.91 15.84
C LEU A 18 -11.80 -1.70 15.78
N LEU A 19 -11.30 -0.49 16.03
CA LEU A 19 -12.07 0.75 15.89
C LEU A 19 -12.51 0.97 14.43
N MET A 20 -11.60 0.72 13.47
CA MET A 20 -11.92 0.78 12.04
C MET A 20 -13.00 -0.23 11.64
N LEU A 21 -12.89 -1.48 12.12
CA LEU A 21 -13.93 -2.50 11.92
C LEU A 21 -15.27 -2.10 12.52
N TRP A 22 -15.26 -1.60 13.76
CA TRP A 22 -16.47 -1.14 14.43
C TRP A 22 -17.12 0.02 13.68
N PHE A 23 -16.35 1.04 13.30
CA PHE A 23 -16.88 2.26 12.71
C PHE A 23 -17.35 2.02 11.27
N PHE A 24 -16.48 1.51 10.40
CA PHE A 24 -16.77 1.34 8.98
C PHE A 24 -17.58 0.06 8.68
N GLY A 25 -17.33 -1.01 9.42
CA GLY A 25 -18.01 -2.27 9.23
C GLY A 25 -19.38 -2.30 9.93
N LEU A 26 -19.41 -2.12 11.27
CA LEU A 26 -20.62 -2.27 12.06
C LEU A 26 -21.53 -1.03 11.99
N LYS A 27 -20.98 0.17 12.25
CA LYS A 27 -21.78 1.37 12.38
C LYS A 27 -22.23 1.94 11.03
N MET A 28 -21.33 2.01 10.06
CA MET A 28 -21.62 2.55 8.73
C MET A 28 -22.08 1.49 7.73
N GLY A 29 -21.69 0.23 7.90
CA GLY A 29 -21.99 -0.85 6.96
C GLY A 29 -21.38 -0.66 5.56
N TRP A 30 -20.30 0.13 5.47
CA TRP A 30 -19.67 0.45 4.19
C TRP A 30 -18.73 -0.65 3.69
N VAL A 31 -18.20 -1.45 4.60
CA VAL A 31 -17.24 -2.52 4.31
C VAL A 31 -17.58 -3.76 5.14
N PRO A 32 -17.23 -4.96 4.68
CA PRO A 32 -17.49 -6.18 5.41
C PRO A 32 -16.69 -6.24 6.73
N ILE A 33 -17.29 -6.92 7.72
CA ILE A 33 -16.70 -7.07 9.04
C ILE A 33 -15.80 -8.30 9.04
N GLY A 34 -14.52 -8.10 8.71
CA GLY A 34 -13.56 -9.19 8.64
C GLY A 34 -13.90 -10.21 7.54
N LYS A 35 -13.21 -11.35 7.56
CA LYS A 35 -13.23 -12.43 6.57
C LYS A 35 -12.60 -12.03 5.22
N PHE A 36 -12.13 -13.04 4.52
CA PHE A 36 -11.51 -12.91 3.21
C PHE A 36 -12.53 -12.80 2.08
N LEU A 37 -13.71 -13.39 2.29
CA LEU A 37 -14.77 -13.50 1.30
C LEU A 37 -16.16 -13.60 1.95
N THR A 38 -17.22 -13.37 1.16
CA THR A 38 -18.61 -13.53 1.59
C THR A 38 -19.07 -14.98 1.44
N PRO A 39 -19.25 -15.78 2.54
CA PRO A 39 -19.53 -17.21 2.42
C PRO A 39 -20.72 -17.56 1.54
N ASN A 40 -21.81 -16.79 1.62
CA ASN A 40 -23.03 -17.05 0.85
C ASN A 40 -22.83 -16.89 -0.67
N LYS A 41 -21.89 -16.05 -1.10
CA LYS A 41 -21.58 -15.86 -2.53
C LYS A 41 -20.71 -16.97 -3.08
N TRP A 42 -19.89 -17.58 -2.23
CA TRP A 42 -18.89 -18.57 -2.59
C TRP A 42 -19.35 -20.01 -2.41
N TYR A 43 -20.56 -20.23 -1.83
CA TYR A 43 -21.07 -21.58 -1.58
C TYR A 43 -21.25 -22.40 -2.85
N ASP A 44 -21.78 -21.77 -3.93
CA ASP A 44 -21.98 -22.43 -5.25
C ASP A 44 -20.98 -21.89 -6.29
N SER A 45 -19.83 -21.40 -5.87
CA SER A 45 -18.82 -20.88 -6.78
C SER A 45 -18.19 -22.01 -7.62
N PRO A 46 -18.09 -21.87 -8.96
CA PRO A 46 -17.35 -22.80 -9.79
C PRO A 46 -15.83 -22.64 -9.68
N PHE A 47 -15.35 -21.60 -8.98
CA PHE A 47 -13.94 -21.25 -8.83
C PHE A 47 -13.52 -21.38 -7.38
N ASP A 48 -12.25 -21.76 -7.17
CA ASP A 48 -11.63 -21.71 -5.85
C ASP A 48 -11.16 -20.27 -5.53
N SER A 49 -11.20 -19.89 -4.26
CA SER A 49 -10.77 -18.57 -3.79
C SER A 49 -9.31 -18.28 -4.13
N ASP A 50 -8.45 -19.30 -4.02
CA ASP A 50 -7.02 -19.18 -4.29
C ASP A 50 -6.76 -18.99 -5.79
N GLU A 51 -7.54 -19.65 -6.66
CA GLU A 51 -7.45 -19.47 -8.10
C GLU A 51 -7.79 -18.04 -8.51
N VAL A 52 -8.91 -17.51 -8.02
CA VAL A 52 -9.32 -16.11 -8.29
C VAL A 52 -8.29 -15.13 -7.75
N PHE A 53 -7.77 -15.36 -6.54
CA PHE A 53 -6.77 -14.49 -5.93
C PHE A 53 -5.44 -14.50 -6.70
N MET A 54 -5.00 -15.66 -7.17
CA MET A 54 -3.81 -15.78 -8.01
C MET A 54 -3.95 -15.07 -9.36
N GLU A 55 -5.13 -15.12 -9.99
CA GLU A 55 -5.40 -14.34 -11.20
C GLU A 55 -5.37 -12.83 -10.92
N MET A 56 -5.91 -12.37 -9.78
CA MET A 56 -5.80 -10.97 -9.36
C MET A 56 -4.34 -10.54 -9.18
N ILE A 57 -3.49 -11.37 -8.54
CA ILE A 57 -2.06 -11.10 -8.37
C ILE A 57 -1.34 -11.05 -9.72
N LYS A 58 -1.52 -12.05 -10.58
CA LYS A 58 -0.94 -12.08 -11.94
C LYS A 58 -1.27 -10.80 -12.69
N TYR A 59 -2.55 -10.41 -12.65
CA TYR A 59 -2.99 -9.17 -13.28
C TYR A 59 -2.28 -7.94 -12.70
N MET A 60 -2.18 -7.79 -11.37
CA MET A 60 -1.50 -6.67 -10.74
C MET A 60 -0.01 -6.62 -11.10
N VAL A 61 0.66 -7.77 -11.17
CA VAL A 61 2.07 -7.87 -11.58
C VAL A 61 2.25 -7.45 -13.03
N ILE A 62 1.43 -7.96 -13.95
CA ILE A 62 1.49 -7.62 -15.37
C ILE A 62 1.23 -6.11 -15.56
N PHE A 63 0.20 -5.57 -14.92
CA PHE A 63 -0.12 -4.14 -14.96
C PHE A 63 1.05 -3.28 -14.47
N SER A 64 1.65 -3.66 -13.33
CA SER A 64 2.79 -2.97 -12.75
C SER A 64 4.03 -3.00 -13.66
N LEU A 65 4.31 -4.15 -14.28
CA LEU A 65 5.41 -4.32 -15.23
C LEU A 65 5.22 -3.45 -16.48
N ILE A 66 4.03 -3.47 -17.08
CA ILE A 66 3.71 -2.65 -18.25
C ILE A 66 3.86 -1.18 -17.91
N TYR A 67 3.30 -0.73 -16.79
CA TYR A 67 3.43 0.67 -16.35
C TYR A 67 4.88 1.05 -16.08
N PHE A 68 5.67 0.16 -15.47
CA PHE A 68 7.10 0.37 -15.23
C PHE A 68 7.87 0.53 -16.53
N VAL A 69 7.64 -0.33 -17.52
CA VAL A 69 8.26 -0.23 -18.86
C VAL A 69 7.90 1.10 -19.53
N ILE A 70 6.62 1.49 -19.52
CA ILE A 70 6.19 2.79 -20.06
C ILE A 70 6.86 3.95 -19.32
N SER A 71 7.00 3.83 -17.99
CA SER A 71 7.69 4.84 -17.18
C SER A 71 9.17 4.97 -17.52
N LEU A 72 9.85 3.85 -17.86
CA LEU A 72 11.24 3.86 -18.32
C LEU A 72 11.37 4.48 -19.72
N LEU A 73 10.55 4.05 -20.69
CA LEU A 73 10.56 4.57 -22.06
C LEU A 73 10.28 6.08 -22.12
N THR A 74 9.41 6.57 -21.24
CA THR A 74 9.09 8.00 -21.16
C THR A 74 10.15 8.82 -20.41
N ARG A 75 11.20 8.20 -19.87
CA ARG A 75 12.24 8.90 -19.09
C ARG A 75 13.07 9.86 -19.96
N GLU A 76 13.29 9.53 -21.23
CA GLU A 76 14.10 10.30 -22.18
C GLU A 76 13.35 11.49 -22.81
N ILE A 77 12.04 11.61 -22.58
CA ILE A 77 11.25 12.72 -23.12
C ILE A 77 11.62 14.01 -22.36
N GLU A 78 12.16 14.99 -23.07
CA GLU A 78 12.61 16.27 -22.52
C GLU A 78 11.46 17.14 -21.97
N SER A 79 10.30 17.12 -22.61
CA SER A 79 9.15 17.93 -22.19
C SER A 79 8.44 17.33 -20.98
N LEU A 80 8.51 17.99 -19.83
CA LEU A 80 7.89 17.55 -18.58
C LEU A 80 6.36 17.35 -18.68
N ASN A 81 5.69 18.22 -19.46
CA ASN A 81 4.23 18.14 -19.62
C ASN A 81 3.83 16.93 -20.47
N LEU A 82 4.53 16.67 -21.57
CA LEU A 82 4.28 15.51 -22.42
C LEU A 82 4.54 14.20 -21.67
N ARG A 83 5.66 14.12 -20.99
CA ARG A 83 6.00 12.98 -20.14
C ARG A 83 4.95 12.69 -19.07
N ARG A 84 4.45 13.73 -18.38
CA ARG A 84 3.38 13.60 -17.40
C ARG A 84 2.08 13.13 -18.03
N ASN A 85 1.69 13.71 -19.15
CA ASN A 85 0.45 13.36 -19.83
C ASN A 85 0.47 11.93 -20.37
N ILE A 86 1.61 11.47 -20.94
CA ILE A 86 1.76 10.07 -21.38
C ILE A 86 1.64 9.11 -20.18
N ARG A 87 2.30 9.40 -19.05
CA ARG A 87 2.20 8.56 -17.86
C ARG A 87 0.81 8.52 -17.26
N LEU A 88 0.13 9.65 -17.17
CA LEU A 88 -1.26 9.69 -16.72
C LEU A 88 -2.18 8.98 -17.72
N GLY A 89 -2.01 9.26 -19.01
CA GLY A 89 -2.78 8.59 -20.05
C GLY A 89 -2.58 7.08 -20.08
N SER A 90 -1.34 6.61 -19.91
CA SER A 90 -1.05 5.17 -19.84
C SER A 90 -1.64 4.53 -18.58
N PHE A 91 -1.60 5.21 -17.42
CA PHE A 91 -2.21 4.72 -16.19
C PHE A 91 -3.72 4.54 -16.35
N PHE A 92 -4.43 5.56 -16.82
CA PHE A 92 -5.87 5.48 -17.07
C PHE A 92 -6.22 4.51 -18.22
N GLY A 93 -5.39 4.46 -19.26
CA GLY A 93 -5.54 3.51 -20.36
C GLY A 93 -5.41 2.05 -19.90
N LEU A 94 -4.45 1.77 -19.04
CA LEU A 94 -4.29 0.45 -18.43
C LEU A 94 -5.47 0.08 -17.53
N ILE A 95 -6.02 1.02 -16.76
CA ILE A 95 -7.25 0.79 -15.97
C ILE A 95 -8.42 0.48 -16.88
N PHE A 96 -8.56 1.16 -18.01
CA PHE A 96 -9.62 0.88 -18.98
C PHE A 96 -9.46 -0.51 -19.63
N ILE A 97 -8.24 -0.87 -20.03
CA ILE A 97 -7.89 -2.20 -20.56
C ILE A 97 -8.15 -3.27 -19.52
N SER A 98 -7.88 -2.99 -18.24
CA SER A 98 -8.22 -3.85 -17.11
C SER A 98 -9.70 -4.22 -17.09
N ASN A 99 -10.55 -3.23 -17.25
CA ASN A 99 -11.99 -3.48 -17.28
C ASN A 99 -12.38 -4.40 -18.44
N PHE A 100 -11.72 -4.26 -19.58
CA PHE A 100 -11.94 -5.14 -20.73
C PHE A 100 -11.40 -6.55 -20.50
N TYR A 101 -10.21 -6.70 -19.91
CA TYR A 101 -9.62 -8.00 -19.56
C TYR A 101 -10.55 -8.84 -18.68
N TRP A 102 -11.14 -8.24 -17.64
CA TRP A 102 -12.08 -8.90 -16.73
C TRP A 102 -13.50 -9.13 -17.31
N ASN A 103 -13.75 -8.75 -18.56
CA ASN A 103 -15.02 -8.98 -19.25
C ASN A 103 -14.94 -10.05 -20.37
N VAL A 104 -13.78 -10.75 -20.53
CA VAL A 104 -13.59 -11.70 -21.61
C VAL A 104 -13.54 -13.14 -21.10
N GLY A 105 -14.37 -14.00 -21.63
CA GLY A 105 -14.36 -15.44 -21.38
C GLY A 105 -14.59 -15.84 -19.92
N VAL A 106 -13.84 -16.81 -19.42
CA VAL A 106 -13.93 -17.33 -18.05
C VAL A 106 -13.67 -16.26 -17.00
N LEU A 107 -12.90 -15.22 -17.33
CA LEU A 107 -12.61 -14.10 -16.43
C LEU A 107 -13.84 -13.23 -16.17
N SER A 108 -14.85 -13.24 -17.05
CA SER A 108 -16.11 -12.51 -16.82
C SER A 108 -16.85 -13.06 -15.60
N ASP A 109 -16.82 -14.38 -15.41
CA ASP A 109 -17.47 -15.03 -14.28
C ASP A 109 -16.65 -14.85 -13.00
N MET A 110 -15.31 -14.90 -13.11
CA MET A 110 -14.40 -14.61 -12.00
C MET A 110 -14.48 -13.17 -11.50
N ARG A 111 -14.86 -12.20 -12.35
CA ARG A 111 -14.95 -10.77 -12.01
C ARG A 111 -15.80 -10.51 -10.76
N PHE A 112 -16.93 -11.20 -10.64
CA PHE A 112 -17.81 -11.06 -9.50
C PHE A 112 -17.12 -11.47 -8.20
N TYR A 113 -16.40 -12.59 -8.22
CA TYR A 113 -15.64 -13.11 -7.08
C TYR A 113 -14.40 -12.28 -6.77
N ALA A 114 -13.67 -11.83 -7.79
CA ALA A 114 -12.55 -10.92 -7.62
C ALA A 114 -12.98 -9.57 -6.99
N GLY A 115 -14.15 -9.07 -7.38
CA GLY A 115 -14.76 -7.88 -6.77
C GLY A 115 -15.10 -8.09 -5.28
N ASP A 116 -15.55 -9.27 -4.89
CA ASP A 116 -15.83 -9.62 -3.50
C ASP A 116 -14.55 -9.63 -2.65
N ILE A 117 -13.50 -10.30 -3.13
CA ILE A 117 -12.18 -10.30 -2.46
C ILE A 117 -11.62 -8.87 -2.35
N ALA A 118 -11.65 -8.09 -3.44
CA ALA A 118 -11.18 -6.71 -3.44
C ALA A 118 -11.93 -5.85 -2.42
N TYR A 119 -13.24 -6.04 -2.29
CA TYR A 119 -14.07 -5.33 -1.32
C TYR A 119 -13.69 -5.64 0.13
N HIS A 120 -13.35 -6.90 0.44
CA HIS A 120 -12.86 -7.31 1.76
C HIS A 120 -11.43 -6.80 2.05
N THR A 121 -10.63 -6.53 1.01
CA THR A 121 -9.26 -6.02 1.13
C THR A 121 -9.21 -4.52 1.49
N ILE A 122 -10.26 -3.75 1.21
CA ILE A 122 -10.28 -2.29 1.39
C ILE A 122 -9.93 -1.89 2.83
N LEU A 123 -10.59 -2.47 3.81
CA LEU A 123 -10.44 -2.05 5.21
C LEU A 123 -9.09 -2.43 5.82
N PRO A 124 -8.58 -3.66 5.66
CA PRO A 124 -7.22 -4.02 6.07
C PRO A 124 -6.15 -3.11 5.47
N VAL A 125 -6.19 -2.90 4.14
CA VAL A 125 -5.23 -2.05 3.42
C VAL A 125 -5.30 -0.61 3.90
N LEU A 126 -6.49 -0.05 4.05
CA LEU A 126 -6.68 1.32 4.53
C LEU A 126 -6.12 1.50 5.94
N THR A 127 -6.39 0.54 6.84
CA THR A 127 -5.91 0.58 8.23
C THR A 127 -4.39 0.55 8.31
N VAL A 128 -3.75 -0.39 7.61
CA VAL A 128 -2.28 -0.50 7.55
C VAL A 128 -1.67 0.75 6.92
N THR A 129 -2.26 1.25 5.82
CA THR A 129 -1.76 2.44 5.10
C THR A 129 -1.79 3.69 5.98
N VAL A 130 -2.85 3.92 6.74
CA VAL A 130 -2.96 5.09 7.63
C VAL A 130 -1.86 5.08 8.70
N VAL A 131 -1.63 3.92 9.32
CA VAL A 131 -0.59 3.78 10.36
C VAL A 131 0.82 3.90 9.77
N ALA A 132 1.09 3.21 8.66
CA ALA A 132 2.38 3.27 7.97
C ALA A 132 2.70 4.69 7.46
N PHE A 133 1.69 5.38 6.90
CA PHE A 133 1.83 6.77 6.48
C PHE A 133 2.21 7.69 7.63
N ALA A 134 1.61 7.51 8.81
CA ALA A 134 1.89 8.33 9.99
C ALA A 134 3.37 8.19 10.42
N GLY A 135 3.90 6.96 10.48
CA GLY A 135 5.30 6.68 10.80
C GLY A 135 6.27 7.29 9.78
N THR A 136 6.00 7.08 8.50
CA THR A 136 6.82 7.63 7.40
C THR A 136 6.81 9.17 7.38
N ALA A 137 5.65 9.79 7.62
CA ALA A 137 5.52 11.26 7.69
C ALA A 137 6.31 11.84 8.88
N LEU A 138 6.28 11.17 10.03
CA LEU A 138 7.03 11.60 11.21
C LEU A 138 8.54 11.46 10.97
N LEU A 139 9.00 10.31 10.45
CA LEU A 139 10.39 10.09 10.10
C LEU A 139 10.90 11.15 9.11
N THR A 140 10.16 11.39 8.03
CA THR A 140 10.52 12.38 7.01
C THR A 140 10.65 13.78 7.62
N ARG A 141 9.76 14.13 8.56
CA ARG A 141 9.81 15.43 9.24
C ARG A 141 11.03 15.55 10.14
N THR A 142 11.32 14.55 10.97
CA THR A 142 12.47 14.60 11.90
C THR A 142 13.78 14.70 11.14
N THR A 143 13.99 13.85 10.16
CA THR A 143 15.20 13.88 9.30
C THR A 143 15.33 15.19 8.53
N MET A 144 14.22 15.74 8.03
CA MET A 144 14.25 17.05 7.37
C MET A 144 14.66 18.18 8.33
N MET A 145 14.16 18.18 9.57
CA MET A 145 14.52 19.19 10.57
C MET A 145 15.99 19.07 11.01
N GLU A 146 16.54 17.86 11.06
CA GLU A 146 17.96 17.64 11.36
C GLU A 146 18.83 18.18 10.24
N VAL A 147 18.59 17.76 9.01
CA VAL A 147 19.35 18.18 7.82
C VAL A 147 19.30 19.69 7.59
N LEU A 148 18.19 20.36 7.90
CA LEU A 148 18.08 21.82 7.74
C LEU A 148 18.99 22.62 8.72
N LYS A 149 19.58 21.96 9.71
CA LYS A 149 20.53 22.57 10.66
C LYS A 149 22.00 22.36 10.23
N ASP A 150 22.27 21.54 9.22
CA ASP A 150 23.62 21.25 8.76
C ASP A 150 24.33 22.45 8.16
N ASP A 151 25.65 22.53 8.30
CA ASP A 151 26.50 23.64 7.86
C ASP A 151 26.43 23.91 6.35
N TYR A 152 26.25 22.88 5.53
CA TYR A 152 26.11 23.05 4.09
C TYR A 152 24.82 23.79 3.71
N ILE A 153 23.79 23.71 4.54
CA ILE A 153 22.53 24.46 4.38
C ILE A 153 22.77 25.94 4.72
N LEU A 154 23.57 26.22 5.77
CA LEU A 154 23.97 27.60 6.10
C LEU A 154 24.76 28.22 4.94
N THR A 155 25.68 27.46 4.36
CA THR A 155 26.45 27.90 3.18
C THR A 155 25.53 28.18 1.98
N ALA A 156 24.52 27.34 1.75
CA ALA A 156 23.53 27.56 0.68
C ALA A 156 22.70 28.82 0.89
N ARG A 157 22.34 29.13 2.16
CA ARG A 157 21.67 30.40 2.53
C ARG A 157 22.56 31.62 2.31
N ALA A 158 23.85 31.54 2.71
CA ALA A 158 24.81 32.60 2.50
C ALA A 158 25.03 32.94 1.02
N LYS A 159 24.89 31.93 0.12
CA LYS A 159 24.91 32.10 -1.36
C LYS A 159 23.62 32.72 -1.92
N GLY A 160 22.66 33.09 -1.10
CA GLY A 160 21.41 33.76 -1.52
C GLY A 160 20.39 32.83 -2.18
N LEU A 161 20.51 31.51 -2.02
CA LEU A 161 19.53 30.58 -2.58
C LEU A 161 18.17 30.72 -1.89
N SER A 162 17.08 30.64 -2.68
CA SER A 162 15.72 30.71 -2.13
C SER A 162 15.43 29.51 -1.19
N GLN A 163 14.65 29.73 -0.15
CA GLN A 163 14.27 28.70 0.83
C GLN A 163 13.65 27.45 0.18
N LYS A 164 12.84 27.65 -0.86
CA LYS A 164 12.25 26.55 -1.64
C LYS A 164 13.33 25.70 -2.30
N ARG A 165 14.34 26.33 -2.91
CA ARG A 165 15.43 25.63 -3.59
C ARG A 165 16.34 24.89 -2.60
N ILE A 166 16.59 25.47 -1.44
CA ILE A 166 17.34 24.84 -0.34
C ILE A 166 16.59 23.59 0.14
N ARG A 167 15.30 23.73 0.46
CA ARG A 167 14.48 22.63 0.96
C ARG A 167 14.37 21.49 -0.08
N ASP A 168 13.96 21.80 -1.32
CA ASP A 168 13.55 20.79 -2.29
C ASP A 168 14.75 20.14 -3.00
N ARG A 169 15.88 20.83 -3.14
CA ARG A 169 17.03 20.34 -3.90
C ARG A 169 18.25 19.96 -3.04
N HIS A 170 18.46 20.66 -1.93
CA HIS A 170 19.61 20.40 -1.05
C HIS A 170 19.21 19.54 0.16
N ALA A 171 18.26 19.99 0.98
CA ALA A 171 17.88 19.29 2.19
C ALA A 171 17.11 17.98 1.91
N ALA A 172 16.11 17.99 1.01
CA ALA A 172 15.28 16.84 0.75
C ALA A 172 16.09 15.63 0.25
N ARG A 173 17.13 15.85 -0.54
CA ARG A 173 17.96 14.76 -1.07
C ARG A 173 18.64 13.94 0.04
N THR A 174 19.16 14.61 1.06
CA THR A 174 19.82 13.95 2.20
C THR A 174 18.78 13.40 3.19
N ALA A 175 17.74 14.20 3.49
CA ALA A 175 16.69 13.81 4.44
C ALA A 175 15.86 12.60 4.01
N LEU A 176 15.76 12.32 2.71
CA LEU A 176 15.05 11.15 2.19
C LEU A 176 15.84 9.85 2.29
N LEU A 177 17.15 9.87 2.51
CA LEU A 177 17.96 8.64 2.60
C LEU A 177 17.46 7.69 3.70
N PRO A 178 17.25 8.12 4.96
CA PRO A 178 16.70 7.25 6.00
C PRO A 178 15.28 6.77 5.68
N VAL A 179 14.47 7.59 5.01
CA VAL A 179 13.10 7.24 4.62
C VAL A 179 13.11 6.12 3.57
N VAL A 180 13.97 6.21 2.56
CA VAL A 180 14.13 5.15 1.54
C VAL A 180 14.65 3.85 2.18
N THR A 181 15.61 3.95 3.10
CA THR A 181 16.11 2.78 3.83
C THR A 181 15.00 2.12 4.66
N SER A 182 14.23 2.90 5.40
CA SER A 182 13.07 2.41 6.16
C SER A 182 12.03 1.74 5.25
N PHE A 183 11.78 2.32 4.07
CA PHE A 183 10.86 1.74 3.10
C PHE A 183 11.32 0.37 2.58
N ILE A 184 12.64 0.20 2.32
CA ILE A 184 13.19 -1.10 1.90
C ILE A 184 13.00 -2.15 2.99
N PHE A 185 13.27 -1.80 4.27
CA PHE A 185 13.01 -2.71 5.39
C PHE A 185 11.53 -3.06 5.53
N THR A 186 10.64 -2.09 5.29
CA THR A 186 9.19 -2.35 5.31
C THR A 186 8.78 -3.38 4.25
N ILE A 187 9.37 -3.35 3.05
CA ILE A 187 9.10 -4.37 2.02
C ILE A 187 9.49 -5.77 2.50
N VAL A 188 10.63 -5.90 3.18
CA VAL A 188 11.06 -7.20 3.74
C VAL A 188 10.07 -7.70 4.79
N THR A 189 9.62 -6.82 5.71
CA THR A 189 8.67 -7.21 6.76
C THR A 189 7.27 -7.56 6.24
N ILE A 190 6.88 -7.08 5.06
CA ILE A 190 5.61 -7.48 4.42
C ILE A 190 5.62 -8.97 4.06
N ILE A 191 6.78 -9.52 3.67
CA ILE A 191 6.92 -10.93 3.28
C ILE A 191 6.71 -11.86 4.49
N ASP A 192 7.13 -11.42 5.68
CA ASP A 192 6.95 -12.19 6.93
C ASP A 192 5.49 -12.28 7.38
N GLY A 193 4.60 -11.50 6.75
CA GLY A 193 3.18 -11.41 7.12
C GLY A 193 2.93 -10.56 8.35
N SER A 194 1.67 -10.19 8.53
CA SER A 194 1.23 -9.40 9.69
C SER A 194 0.24 -10.20 10.53
N VAL A 195 0.73 -10.99 11.46
CA VAL A 195 -0.09 -11.82 12.36
C VAL A 195 -1.28 -11.03 12.94
N LEU A 196 -1.03 -9.81 13.42
CA LEU A 196 -2.07 -8.98 14.03
C LEU A 196 -3.14 -8.55 13.02
N THR A 197 -2.73 -8.10 11.83
CA THR A 197 -3.67 -7.68 10.78
C THR A 197 -4.50 -8.86 10.30
N GLU A 198 -3.84 -9.97 9.98
CA GLU A 198 -4.48 -11.18 9.48
C GLU A 198 -5.46 -11.76 10.49
N THR A 199 -5.10 -11.80 11.77
CA THR A 199 -6.00 -12.28 12.84
C THR A 199 -7.20 -11.36 13.05
N ILE A 200 -6.99 -10.03 13.12
CA ILE A 200 -8.08 -9.07 13.38
C ILE A 200 -9.08 -9.05 12.23
N PHE A 201 -8.60 -9.07 10.99
CA PHE A 201 -9.44 -9.04 9.80
C PHE A 201 -9.85 -10.46 9.32
N SER A 202 -9.42 -11.53 10.01
CA SER A 202 -9.66 -12.93 9.62
C SER A 202 -9.22 -13.20 8.17
N TRP A 203 -8.03 -12.70 7.82
CA TRP A 203 -7.43 -12.84 6.51
C TRP A 203 -6.49 -14.03 6.49
N PRO A 204 -6.67 -15.02 5.57
CA PRO A 204 -5.79 -16.18 5.50
C PRO A 204 -4.43 -15.78 4.91
N GLY A 205 -3.43 -15.58 5.76
CA GLY A 205 -2.08 -15.19 5.35
C GLY A 205 -1.00 -15.95 6.10
N MET A 206 0.26 -15.66 5.78
CA MET A 206 1.44 -16.32 6.37
C MET A 206 1.54 -16.10 7.88
N GLY A 207 1.19 -14.92 8.36
CA GLY A 207 1.22 -14.60 9.79
C GLY A 207 0.22 -15.42 10.59
N GLN A 208 -0.98 -15.64 10.07
CA GLN A 208 -1.98 -16.51 10.69
C GLN A 208 -1.53 -17.98 10.66
N LEU A 209 -0.95 -18.43 9.54
CA LEU A 209 -0.40 -19.79 9.43
C LEU A 209 0.69 -20.04 10.47
N ILE A 210 1.63 -19.09 10.64
CA ILE A 210 2.69 -19.19 11.65
C ILE A 210 2.08 -19.27 13.06
N LEU A 211 1.09 -18.41 13.36
CA LEU A 211 0.43 -18.42 14.67
C LEU A 211 -0.26 -19.76 14.95
N ASP A 212 -1.00 -20.28 13.98
CA ASP A 212 -1.71 -21.55 14.10
C ASP A 212 -0.72 -22.72 14.28
N SER A 213 0.41 -22.72 13.58
CA SER A 213 1.47 -23.73 13.70
C SER A 213 2.09 -23.73 15.10
N VAL A 214 2.38 -22.53 15.63
CA VAL A 214 2.92 -22.39 16.99
C VAL A 214 1.93 -22.87 18.04
N LEU A 215 0.64 -22.52 17.90
CA LEU A 215 -0.41 -22.93 18.84
C LEU A 215 -0.72 -24.43 18.79
N ARG A 216 -0.49 -25.08 17.64
CA ARG A 216 -0.67 -26.53 17.46
C ARG A 216 0.60 -27.34 17.72
N GLU A 217 1.71 -26.67 18.10
CA GLU A 217 3.03 -27.28 18.28
C GLU A 217 3.53 -28.02 17.00
N ASP A 218 3.14 -27.53 15.83
CA ASP A 218 3.54 -28.09 14.54
C ASP A 218 4.86 -27.47 14.08
N ILE A 219 5.97 -28.07 14.52
CA ILE A 219 7.34 -27.58 14.34
C ILE A 219 7.85 -27.64 12.88
N PRO A 220 7.38 -28.52 11.98
CA PRO A 220 7.85 -28.57 10.59
C PRO A 220 7.42 -27.42 9.70
N VAL A 221 6.56 -26.52 10.14
CA VAL A 221 6.04 -25.38 9.32
C VAL A 221 6.89 -24.13 9.41
#